data_f17ad217adcaa53dc952083abe51e8c5
#
_entry.id   f17ad217adcaa53dc952083abe51e8c5
#
_cell.length_a   1.000
_cell.length_b   1.000
_cell.length_c   1.000
_cell.angle_alpha   90.00
_cell.angle_beta   90.00
_cell.angle_gamma   90.00
#
_symmetry.space_group_name_H-M   'P 1'
#
loop_
_entity.id
_entity.type
_entity.pdbx_description
1 polymer ?
#
loop_
_entity_poly.entity_id
_entity_poly.type
_entity_poly.pdbx_seq_one_letter_code
_entity_poly.pdbx_strand_id
1 'polypeptide(L)'
;MSLGQTSNSKQAAWVAIGSFFSFIVSIISSMILSRFFDKGDYGTYKQVMYVYSTLLAVFTLGLPKAYAYFLPKYATNYSRDIISKVTKIFFILGAAFSLFLLCCAGPIASVMNNPDLRSALIVFSPTPFLLLPTMGLDAIYASFRKTKYLAYYTIATRILTIICIVFPVVIFSGNYICAIIGFDIASLITFFLALYLKSWPVKDVEHQKSSLTYKEIFKFALPLLYASLWGVIISSATQLFISRYFGNETFAEFSNGFMELPLVGMILGSISAVLLPVFSGMDKGNGMSNETLVVWNSALLKSAKLIFPMLIFSVFFAEPIMTCMYGDIYAQSSIYFVIKNLSGLFYIIPFYPIILAIGKTNSYANAHMIAAFMIVIAEYVVCKTFDSAVYVAITSELCNLVKIWLLLRVIANYAHMKITELLPPKPMTILIMISALASLPPFLLLDFLNMNKFIVLFVCLGFFLVDYYVLCWICKVTYRDIAGGFLKNK
;
A
#
# COMPACT_ATOMS: atom_id res chain seq x y z
N MET A 1 -30.07 -18.22 -19.63
CA MET A 1 -29.08 -17.42 -20.39
C MET A 1 -27.76 -17.56 -19.71
N SER A 2 -26.81 -18.33 -20.28
CA SER A 2 -25.42 -18.45 -19.80
C SER A 2 -24.69 -17.14 -20.09
N LEU A 3 -24.64 -16.25 -19.10
CA LEU A 3 -23.78 -15.09 -19.12
C LEU A 3 -22.33 -15.61 -19.24
N GLY A 4 -21.66 -15.28 -20.35
CA GLY A 4 -20.31 -15.69 -20.65
C GLY A 4 -19.41 -15.54 -19.42
N GLN A 5 -18.89 -16.67 -18.92
CA GLN A 5 -17.99 -16.71 -17.77
C GLN A 5 -16.71 -15.98 -18.15
N THR A 6 -16.61 -14.69 -17.77
CA THR A 6 -15.35 -13.99 -17.86
C THR A 6 -14.33 -14.71 -16.98
N SER A 7 -13.22 -15.15 -17.59
CA SER A 7 -12.13 -15.84 -16.91
C SER A 7 -11.69 -15.06 -15.65
N ASN A 8 -11.38 -15.75 -14.57
CA ASN A 8 -10.85 -15.14 -13.34
C ASN A 8 -9.64 -14.24 -13.62
N SER A 9 -8.82 -14.60 -14.61
CA SER A 9 -7.68 -13.79 -15.08
C SER A 9 -8.11 -12.45 -15.66
N LYS A 10 -9.21 -12.39 -16.44
CA LYS A 10 -9.76 -11.11 -16.96
C LYS A 10 -10.27 -10.22 -15.83
N GLN A 11 -10.89 -10.80 -14.82
CA GLN A 11 -11.39 -10.03 -13.67
C GLN A 11 -10.23 -9.45 -12.84
N ALA A 12 -9.21 -10.26 -12.58
CA ALA A 12 -8.00 -9.80 -11.91
C ALA A 12 -7.28 -8.69 -12.69
N ALA A 13 -7.21 -8.81 -14.03
CA ALA A 13 -6.62 -7.77 -14.88
C ALA A 13 -7.37 -6.43 -14.77
N TRP A 14 -8.70 -6.41 -14.77
CA TRP A 14 -9.47 -5.16 -14.60
C TRP A 14 -9.22 -4.51 -13.24
N VAL A 15 -9.16 -5.29 -12.16
CA VAL A 15 -8.83 -4.77 -10.82
C VAL A 15 -7.42 -4.19 -10.79
N ALA A 16 -6.45 -4.88 -11.40
CA ALA A 16 -5.06 -4.40 -11.48
C ALA A 16 -4.94 -3.09 -12.26
N ILE A 17 -5.64 -2.95 -13.41
CA ILE A 17 -5.69 -1.71 -14.20
C ILE A 17 -6.26 -0.56 -13.36
N GLY A 18 -7.39 -0.78 -12.67
CA GLY A 18 -7.99 0.24 -11.82
C GLY A 18 -7.07 0.68 -10.68
N SER A 19 -6.39 -0.27 -10.03
CA SER A 19 -5.44 -0.01 -8.94
C SER A 19 -4.20 0.76 -9.43
N PHE A 20 -3.62 0.35 -10.56
CA PHE A 20 -2.47 1.00 -11.17
C PHE A 20 -2.79 2.45 -11.56
N PHE A 21 -3.95 2.66 -12.20
CA PHE A 21 -4.40 4.01 -12.56
C PHE A 21 -4.63 4.88 -11.32
N SER A 22 -5.27 4.34 -10.28
CA SER A 22 -5.46 5.05 -9.00
C SER A 22 -4.15 5.52 -8.40
N PHE A 23 -3.13 4.67 -8.47
CA PHE A 23 -1.82 4.97 -7.94
C PHE A 23 -1.14 6.10 -8.73
N ILE A 24 -1.14 6.03 -10.08
CA ILE A 24 -0.58 7.08 -10.95
C ILE A 24 -1.25 8.43 -10.64
N VAL A 25 -2.58 8.45 -10.56
CA VAL A 25 -3.34 9.67 -10.27
C VAL A 25 -2.99 10.24 -8.90
N SER A 26 -2.79 9.39 -7.89
CA SER A 26 -2.38 9.82 -6.54
C SER A 26 -0.99 10.47 -6.55
N ILE A 27 -0.03 9.90 -7.29
CA ILE A 27 1.30 10.48 -7.46
C ILE A 27 1.21 11.83 -8.16
N ILE A 28 0.51 11.90 -9.29
CA ILE A 28 0.36 13.14 -10.07
C ILE A 28 -0.27 14.25 -9.20
N SER A 29 -1.30 13.93 -8.44
CA SER A 29 -1.91 14.87 -7.50
C SER A 29 -0.89 15.40 -6.47
N SER A 30 -0.12 14.50 -5.85
CA SER A 30 0.92 14.88 -4.89
C SER A 30 2.04 15.71 -5.54
N MET A 31 2.46 15.37 -6.77
CA MET A 31 3.47 16.12 -7.52
C MET A 31 3.01 17.56 -7.84
N ILE A 32 1.75 17.73 -8.19
CA ILE A 32 1.20 19.06 -8.48
C ILE A 32 1.09 19.86 -7.18
N LEU A 33 0.43 19.32 -6.16
CA LEU A 33 0.23 20.02 -4.89
C LEU A 33 1.53 20.43 -4.21
N SER A 34 2.57 19.58 -4.25
CA SER A 34 3.88 19.90 -3.67
C SER A 34 4.60 21.08 -4.33
N ARG A 35 4.20 21.47 -5.55
CA ARG A 35 4.78 22.58 -6.29
C ARG A 35 4.01 23.88 -6.13
N PHE A 36 2.71 23.78 -5.77
CA PHE A 36 1.84 24.93 -5.58
C PHE A 36 1.72 25.36 -4.13
N PHE A 37 1.92 24.46 -3.20
CA PHE A 37 1.93 24.77 -1.77
C PHE A 37 3.36 25.04 -1.28
N ASP A 38 3.49 25.88 -0.24
CA ASP A 38 4.70 25.84 0.57
C ASP A 38 4.79 24.52 1.37
N LYS A 39 5.94 24.29 1.99
CA LYS A 39 6.17 23.05 2.74
C LYS A 39 5.21 22.88 3.92
N GLY A 40 4.87 23.97 4.59
CA GLY A 40 4.00 23.98 5.76
C GLY A 40 2.57 23.59 5.38
N ASP A 41 2.00 24.24 4.37
CA ASP A 41 0.66 23.98 3.84
C ASP A 41 0.57 22.53 3.29
N TYR A 42 1.58 22.11 2.53
CA TYR A 42 1.62 20.75 2.01
C TYR A 42 1.73 19.72 3.13
N GLY A 43 2.54 20.01 4.16
CA GLY A 43 2.66 19.18 5.35
C GLY A 43 1.34 19.04 6.08
N THR A 44 0.62 20.12 6.27
CA THR A 44 -0.72 20.13 6.90
C THR A 44 -1.72 19.31 6.10
N TYR A 45 -1.74 19.46 4.76
CA TYR A 45 -2.56 18.62 3.89
C TYR A 45 -2.22 17.12 4.03
N LYS A 46 -0.92 16.79 4.03
CA LYS A 46 -0.46 15.40 4.23
C LYS A 46 -0.82 14.86 5.61
N GLN A 47 -0.77 15.68 6.66
CA GLN A 47 -1.20 15.30 8.01
C GLN A 47 -2.70 14.97 8.06
N VAL A 48 -3.56 15.72 7.38
CA VAL A 48 -5.00 15.39 7.26
C VAL A 48 -5.19 14.01 6.63
N MET A 49 -4.50 13.74 5.50
CA MET A 49 -4.58 12.46 4.80
C MET A 49 -4.04 11.31 5.66
N TYR A 50 -2.97 11.56 6.42
CA TYR A 50 -2.42 10.60 7.38
C TYR A 50 -3.40 10.27 8.51
N VAL A 51 -3.98 11.26 9.16
CA VAL A 51 -4.99 11.08 10.22
C VAL A 51 -6.17 10.29 9.69
N TYR A 52 -6.68 10.67 8.52
CA TYR A 52 -7.78 9.97 7.87
C TYR A 52 -7.44 8.50 7.57
N SER A 53 -6.31 8.23 6.92
CA SER A 53 -5.94 6.86 6.53
C SER A 53 -5.66 5.95 7.72
N THR A 54 -5.06 6.48 8.78
CA THR A 54 -4.78 5.74 10.02
C THR A 54 -6.08 5.38 10.75
N LEU A 55 -6.96 6.35 10.95
CA LEU A 55 -8.24 6.13 11.63
C LEU A 55 -9.22 5.32 10.78
N LEU A 56 -9.16 5.44 9.46
CA LEU A 56 -9.97 4.66 8.53
C LEU A 56 -9.82 3.17 8.76
N ALA A 57 -8.59 2.69 8.96
CA ALA A 57 -8.33 1.29 9.24
C ALA A 57 -9.00 0.80 10.54
N VAL A 58 -9.13 1.69 11.53
CA VAL A 58 -9.83 1.41 12.80
C VAL A 58 -11.34 1.47 12.60
N PHE A 59 -11.88 2.55 12.02
CA PHE A 59 -13.33 2.75 11.86
C PHE A 59 -13.98 1.83 10.84
N THR A 60 -13.25 1.25 9.89
CA THR A 60 -13.81 0.25 8.96
C THR A 60 -14.04 -1.11 9.59
N LEU A 61 -13.45 -1.40 10.77
CA LEU A 61 -13.60 -2.66 11.51
C LEU A 61 -13.36 -3.93 10.66
N GLY A 62 -12.64 -3.85 9.52
CA GLY A 62 -12.49 -4.98 8.58
C GLY A 62 -13.76 -5.34 7.79
N LEU A 63 -14.82 -4.56 7.91
CA LEU A 63 -16.13 -4.78 7.27
C LEU A 63 -16.11 -4.85 5.73
N PRO A 64 -15.20 -4.17 4.98
CA PRO A 64 -15.15 -4.36 3.53
C PRO A 64 -15.03 -5.83 3.12
N LYS A 65 -14.33 -6.65 3.90
CA LYS A 65 -14.21 -8.10 3.67
C LYS A 65 -15.49 -8.88 3.94
N ALA A 66 -16.44 -8.31 4.69
CA ALA A 66 -17.72 -8.98 4.98
C ALA A 66 -18.53 -9.23 3.70
N TYR A 67 -18.49 -8.33 2.73
CA TYR A 67 -19.15 -8.57 1.45
C TYR A 67 -18.56 -9.79 0.72
N ALA A 68 -17.24 -9.90 0.65
CA ALA A 68 -16.57 -11.04 0.01
C ALA A 68 -16.87 -12.36 0.71
N TYR A 69 -17.10 -12.35 2.03
CA TYR A 69 -17.41 -13.54 2.82
C TYR A 69 -18.88 -13.94 2.77
N PHE A 70 -19.78 -12.99 3.00
CA PHE A 70 -21.20 -13.31 3.15
C PHE A 70 -21.95 -13.43 1.81
N LEU A 71 -21.60 -12.63 0.78
CA LEU A 71 -22.31 -12.68 -0.50
C LEU A 71 -22.24 -14.06 -1.19
N PRO A 72 -21.08 -14.73 -1.27
CA PRO A 72 -21.02 -16.08 -1.84
C PRO A 72 -21.64 -17.17 -0.96
N LYS A 73 -21.75 -16.93 0.36
CA LYS A 73 -22.26 -17.91 1.32
C LYS A 73 -23.78 -18.06 1.28
N TYR A 74 -24.48 -17.00 0.89
CA TYR A 74 -25.95 -16.98 0.82
C TYR A 74 -26.42 -17.03 -0.63
N ALA A 75 -27.64 -17.52 -0.84
CA ALA A 75 -28.27 -17.51 -2.17
C ALA A 75 -28.46 -16.08 -2.69
N THR A 76 -28.45 -15.92 -4.00
CA THR A 76 -28.42 -14.60 -4.67
C THR A 76 -29.64 -13.72 -4.31
N ASN A 77 -30.79 -14.32 -4.01
CA ASN A 77 -32.00 -13.60 -3.57
C ASN A 77 -31.85 -12.85 -2.24
N TYR A 78 -30.88 -13.21 -1.40
CA TYR A 78 -30.55 -12.50 -0.15
C TYR A 78 -29.52 -11.39 -0.31
N SER A 79 -28.86 -11.28 -1.47
CA SER A 79 -27.73 -10.36 -1.68
C SER A 79 -28.09 -8.91 -1.42
N ARG A 80 -29.30 -8.49 -1.79
CA ARG A 80 -29.79 -7.12 -1.58
C ARG A 80 -29.89 -6.77 -0.09
N ASP A 81 -30.38 -7.69 0.73
CA ASP A 81 -30.49 -7.51 2.19
C ASP A 81 -29.10 -7.47 2.84
N ILE A 82 -28.18 -8.36 2.43
CA ILE A 82 -26.80 -8.40 2.94
C ILE A 82 -26.07 -7.10 2.62
N ILE A 83 -26.13 -6.62 1.37
CA ILE A 83 -25.53 -5.35 0.96
C ILE A 83 -26.11 -4.20 1.79
N SER A 84 -27.43 -4.16 1.98
CA SER A 84 -28.10 -3.14 2.77
C SER A 84 -27.65 -3.15 4.23
N LYS A 85 -27.61 -4.33 4.89
CA LYS A 85 -27.20 -4.46 6.30
C LYS A 85 -25.76 -3.96 6.52
N VAL A 86 -24.81 -4.42 5.70
CA VAL A 86 -23.41 -3.99 5.85
C VAL A 86 -23.25 -2.51 5.53
N THR A 87 -23.95 -1.99 4.51
CA THR A 87 -23.89 -0.56 4.17
C THR A 87 -24.47 0.30 5.29
N LYS A 88 -25.55 -0.12 5.97
CA LYS A 88 -26.10 0.58 7.15
C LYS A 88 -25.07 0.68 8.29
N ILE A 89 -24.29 -0.36 8.54
CA ILE A 89 -23.22 -0.31 9.53
C ILE A 89 -22.19 0.74 9.10
N PHE A 90 -21.80 0.79 7.83
CA PHE A 90 -20.89 1.81 7.33
C PHE A 90 -21.40 3.24 7.48
N PHE A 91 -22.71 3.48 7.34
CA PHE A 91 -23.30 4.79 7.62
C PHE A 91 -23.11 5.18 9.09
N ILE A 92 -23.38 4.25 10.03
CA ILE A 92 -23.21 4.50 11.46
C ILE A 92 -21.73 4.76 11.79
N LEU A 93 -20.83 3.95 11.27
CA LEU A 93 -19.39 4.11 11.50
C LEU A 93 -18.84 5.37 10.83
N GLY A 94 -19.33 5.74 9.65
CA GLY A 94 -18.99 6.97 8.98
C GLY A 94 -19.43 8.19 9.78
N ALA A 95 -20.65 8.19 10.32
CA ALA A 95 -21.13 9.25 11.20
C ALA A 95 -20.31 9.33 12.49
N ALA A 96 -20.00 8.20 13.10
CA ALA A 96 -19.16 8.14 14.30
C ALA A 96 -17.73 8.67 14.03
N PHE A 97 -17.14 8.33 12.88
CA PHE A 97 -15.82 8.82 12.48
C PHE A 97 -15.83 10.33 12.20
N SER A 98 -16.84 10.82 11.49
CA SER A 98 -16.99 12.25 11.24
C SER A 98 -17.15 13.05 12.55
N LEU A 99 -17.99 12.57 13.47
CA LEU A 99 -18.16 13.15 14.78
C LEU A 99 -16.87 13.11 15.61
N PHE A 100 -16.14 11.99 15.54
CA PHE A 100 -14.85 11.84 16.19
C PHE A 100 -13.85 12.90 15.69
N LEU A 101 -13.74 13.12 14.37
CA LEU A 101 -12.87 14.16 13.82
C LEU A 101 -13.25 15.55 14.26
N LEU A 102 -14.55 15.87 14.29
CA LEU A 102 -15.05 17.15 14.78
C LEU A 102 -14.68 17.39 16.25
N CYS A 103 -14.96 16.43 17.12
CA CYS A 103 -14.72 16.55 18.55
C CYS A 103 -13.24 16.51 18.91
N CYS A 104 -12.46 15.68 18.21
CA CYS A 104 -11.05 15.43 18.52
C CYS A 104 -10.07 16.24 17.65
N ALA A 105 -10.54 17.16 16.78
CA ALA A 105 -9.67 17.96 15.92
C ALA A 105 -8.60 18.73 16.71
N GLY A 106 -8.98 19.37 17.82
CA GLY A 106 -8.05 20.08 18.70
C GLY A 106 -7.01 19.15 19.36
N PRO A 107 -7.42 18.13 20.08
CA PRO A 107 -6.50 17.11 20.64
C PRO A 107 -5.54 16.51 19.58
N ILE A 108 -6.05 16.14 18.40
CA ILE A 108 -5.21 15.59 17.33
C ILE A 108 -4.17 16.62 16.85
N ALA A 109 -4.59 17.86 16.61
CA ALA A 109 -3.70 18.96 16.22
C ALA A 109 -2.60 19.20 17.28
N SER A 110 -2.95 19.17 18.56
CA SER A 110 -1.99 19.27 19.65
C SER A 110 -1.01 18.10 19.71
N VAL A 111 -1.49 16.86 19.51
CA VAL A 111 -0.63 15.68 19.45
C VAL A 111 0.34 15.74 18.28
N MET A 112 -0.10 16.24 17.12
CA MET A 112 0.73 16.37 15.92
C MET A 112 1.52 17.68 15.86
N ASN A 113 1.45 18.50 16.91
CA ASN A 113 2.17 19.77 17.03
C ASN A 113 1.95 20.71 15.82
N ASN A 114 0.71 20.79 15.33
CA ASN A 114 0.33 21.65 14.22
C ASN A 114 -1.05 22.28 14.50
N PRO A 115 -1.12 23.57 14.89
CA PRO A 115 -2.38 24.27 15.15
C PRO A 115 -3.31 24.35 13.94
N ASP A 116 -2.76 24.50 12.73
CA ASP A 116 -3.52 24.64 11.49
C ASP A 116 -4.28 23.34 11.14
N LEU A 117 -3.78 22.22 11.61
CA LEU A 117 -4.42 20.92 11.44
C LEU A 117 -5.83 20.88 12.07
N ARG A 118 -6.11 21.70 13.11
CA ARG A 118 -7.43 21.76 13.73
C ARG A 118 -8.49 22.22 12.72
N SER A 119 -8.27 23.33 12.08
CA SER A 119 -9.19 23.89 11.07
C SER A 119 -9.34 22.95 9.88
N ALA A 120 -8.23 22.36 9.43
CA ALA A 120 -8.18 21.40 8.35
C ALA A 120 -9.03 20.14 8.64
N LEU A 121 -8.93 19.57 9.85
CA LEU A 121 -9.71 18.41 10.25
C LEU A 121 -11.21 18.70 10.43
N ILE A 122 -11.55 19.91 10.89
CA ILE A 122 -12.95 20.34 10.99
C ILE A 122 -13.58 20.41 9.58
N VAL A 123 -12.90 21.03 8.63
CA VAL A 123 -13.37 21.09 7.23
C VAL A 123 -13.46 19.69 6.63
N PHE A 124 -12.47 18.83 6.85
CA PHE A 124 -12.41 17.47 6.33
C PHE A 124 -13.41 16.50 6.99
N SER A 125 -14.01 16.88 8.12
CA SER A 125 -14.85 15.99 8.94
C SER A 125 -16.08 15.39 8.22
N PRO A 126 -16.68 15.95 7.15
CA PRO A 126 -17.75 15.31 6.41
C PRO A 126 -17.30 14.10 5.59
N THR A 127 -16.05 14.07 5.15
CA THR A 127 -15.49 13.05 4.25
C THR A 127 -15.68 11.61 4.75
N PRO A 128 -15.41 11.24 6.03
CA PRO A 128 -15.62 9.87 6.49
C PRO A 128 -17.07 9.40 6.36
N PHE A 129 -18.04 10.25 6.66
CA PHE A 129 -19.46 9.93 6.47
C PHE A 129 -19.81 9.67 5.02
N LEU A 130 -19.20 10.39 4.10
CA LEU A 130 -19.42 10.23 2.67
C LEU A 130 -18.70 8.97 2.12
N LEU A 131 -17.44 8.71 2.55
CA LEU A 131 -16.64 7.67 1.92
C LEU A 131 -16.81 6.27 2.55
N LEU A 132 -17.06 6.13 3.86
CA LEU A 132 -17.24 4.80 4.46
C LEU A 132 -18.38 3.99 3.81
N PRO A 133 -19.57 4.56 3.56
CA PRO A 133 -20.66 3.82 2.88
C PRO A 133 -20.31 3.40 1.45
N THR A 134 -19.30 3.98 0.81
CA THR A 134 -18.85 3.58 -0.54
C THR A 134 -17.99 2.31 -0.55
N MET A 135 -17.41 1.95 0.59
CA MET A 135 -16.48 0.83 0.69
C MET A 135 -17.10 -0.52 0.37
N GLY A 136 -16.25 -1.45 -0.08
CA GLY A 136 -16.64 -2.82 -0.40
C GLY A 136 -17.26 -3.02 -1.79
N LEU A 137 -17.27 -1.99 -2.64
CA LEU A 137 -17.68 -2.14 -4.05
C LEU A 137 -16.84 -3.19 -4.77
N ASP A 138 -15.54 -3.24 -4.50
CA ASP A 138 -14.61 -4.24 -5.04
C ASP A 138 -15.06 -5.67 -4.74
N ALA A 139 -15.41 -5.94 -3.49
CA ALA A 139 -15.89 -7.24 -3.06
C ALA A 139 -17.27 -7.58 -3.67
N ILE A 140 -18.18 -6.60 -3.75
CA ILE A 140 -19.49 -6.78 -4.39
C ILE A 140 -19.31 -7.12 -5.87
N TYR A 141 -18.57 -6.29 -6.62
CA TYR A 141 -18.40 -6.51 -8.06
C TYR A 141 -17.59 -7.76 -8.39
N ALA A 142 -16.64 -8.14 -7.54
CA ALA A 142 -15.93 -9.42 -7.65
C ALA A 142 -16.89 -10.61 -7.46
N SER A 143 -17.77 -10.56 -6.43
CA SER A 143 -18.76 -11.61 -6.17
C SER A 143 -19.74 -11.82 -7.33
N PHE A 144 -20.13 -10.73 -8.01
CA PHE A 144 -21.00 -10.78 -9.19
C PHE A 144 -20.23 -10.90 -10.53
N ARG A 145 -18.89 -11.07 -10.50
CA ARG A 145 -18.05 -11.17 -11.69
C ARG A 145 -18.17 -9.99 -12.68
N LYS A 146 -18.36 -8.78 -12.16
CA LYS A 146 -18.55 -7.54 -12.93
C LYS A 146 -17.40 -6.53 -12.73
N THR A 147 -16.17 -6.98 -12.49
CA THR A 147 -15.01 -6.14 -12.13
C THR A 147 -14.63 -5.08 -13.17
N LYS A 148 -15.03 -5.24 -14.45
CA LYS A 148 -14.87 -4.22 -15.48
C LYS A 148 -15.52 -2.87 -15.08
N TYR A 149 -16.75 -2.92 -14.55
CA TYR A 149 -17.47 -1.71 -14.11
C TYR A 149 -16.83 -1.08 -12.86
N LEU A 150 -16.25 -1.91 -11.99
CA LEU A 150 -15.45 -1.43 -10.88
C LEU A 150 -14.22 -0.64 -11.37
N ALA A 151 -13.51 -1.13 -12.39
CA ALA A 151 -12.37 -0.42 -12.96
C ALA A 151 -12.78 0.95 -13.52
N TYR A 152 -13.89 1.03 -14.25
CA TYR A 152 -14.42 2.31 -14.76
C TYR A 152 -14.79 3.28 -13.63
N TYR A 153 -15.49 2.78 -12.60
CA TYR A 153 -15.79 3.57 -11.40
C TYR A 153 -14.53 4.11 -10.75
N THR A 154 -13.54 3.25 -10.54
CA THR A 154 -12.28 3.61 -9.90
C THR A 154 -11.54 4.68 -10.70
N ILE A 155 -11.44 4.53 -12.02
CA ILE A 155 -10.79 5.51 -12.90
C ILE A 155 -11.54 6.83 -12.88
N ALA A 156 -12.88 6.81 -13.05
CA ALA A 156 -13.70 8.01 -13.08
C ALA A 156 -13.63 8.80 -11.75
N THR A 157 -13.74 8.11 -10.62
CA THR A 157 -13.65 8.77 -9.30
C THR A 157 -12.26 9.32 -9.01
N ARG A 158 -11.20 8.69 -9.49
CA ARG A 158 -9.83 9.22 -9.33
C ARG A 158 -9.59 10.47 -10.19
N ILE A 159 -10.07 10.46 -11.44
CA ILE A 159 -10.02 11.66 -12.29
C ILE A 159 -10.83 12.80 -11.65
N LEU A 160 -12.03 12.51 -11.17
CA LEU A 160 -12.86 13.48 -10.46
C LEU A 160 -12.12 14.06 -9.25
N THR A 161 -11.51 13.21 -8.43
CA THR A 161 -10.80 13.61 -7.23
C THR A 161 -9.63 14.55 -7.57
N ILE A 162 -8.80 14.21 -8.57
CA ILE A 162 -7.68 15.08 -8.96
C ILE A 162 -8.17 16.41 -9.52
N ILE A 163 -9.22 16.41 -10.33
CA ILE A 163 -9.79 17.65 -10.86
C ILE A 163 -10.29 18.53 -9.70
N CYS A 164 -11.09 17.99 -8.79
CA CYS A 164 -11.66 18.77 -7.68
C CYS A 164 -10.60 19.28 -6.70
N ILE A 165 -9.50 18.56 -6.50
CA ILE A 165 -8.42 18.98 -5.60
C ILE A 165 -7.49 19.98 -6.28
N VAL A 166 -7.02 19.63 -7.49
CA VAL A 166 -5.94 20.37 -8.15
C VAL A 166 -6.44 21.65 -8.82
N PHE A 167 -7.61 21.59 -9.46
CA PHE A 167 -8.14 22.74 -10.20
C PHE A 167 -8.30 24.00 -9.33
N PRO A 168 -8.92 23.95 -8.13
CA PRO A 168 -9.02 25.13 -7.28
C PRO A 168 -7.66 25.65 -6.81
N VAL A 169 -6.72 24.77 -6.54
CA VAL A 169 -5.37 25.14 -6.09
C VAL A 169 -4.60 25.85 -7.20
N VAL A 170 -4.62 25.31 -8.42
CA VAL A 170 -3.85 25.84 -9.55
C VAL A 170 -4.43 27.15 -10.08
N ILE A 171 -5.77 27.22 -10.22
CA ILE A 171 -6.43 28.39 -10.87
C ILE A 171 -6.63 29.55 -9.91
N PHE A 172 -7.00 29.26 -8.67
CA PHE A 172 -7.31 30.30 -7.68
C PHE A 172 -6.18 30.53 -6.67
N SER A 173 -4.99 29.93 -6.89
CA SER A 173 -3.87 29.97 -5.94
C SER A 173 -4.33 29.61 -4.52
N GLY A 174 -5.20 28.60 -4.43
CA GLY A 174 -5.81 28.17 -3.18
C GLY A 174 -4.81 27.47 -2.27
N ASN A 175 -5.00 27.62 -0.95
CA ASN A 175 -4.23 26.95 0.08
C ASN A 175 -4.71 25.50 0.30
N TYR A 176 -4.14 24.81 1.30
CA TYR A 176 -4.51 23.43 1.65
C TYR A 176 -6.01 23.27 2.00
N ILE A 177 -6.69 24.30 2.53
CA ILE A 177 -8.13 24.24 2.81
C ILE A 177 -8.93 24.09 1.51
N CYS A 178 -8.54 24.80 0.44
CA CYS A 178 -9.18 24.67 -0.88
C CYS A 178 -9.04 23.24 -1.43
N ALA A 179 -7.87 22.61 -1.24
CA ALA A 179 -7.66 21.22 -1.63
C ALA A 179 -8.55 20.25 -0.83
N ILE A 180 -8.72 20.49 0.47
CA ILE A 180 -9.58 19.69 1.35
C ILE A 180 -11.04 19.83 0.94
N ILE A 181 -11.53 21.05 0.71
CA ILE A 181 -12.90 21.28 0.20
C ILE A 181 -13.11 20.60 -1.16
N GLY A 182 -12.11 20.67 -2.05
CA GLY A 182 -12.15 19.94 -3.31
C GLY A 182 -12.26 18.43 -3.11
N PHE A 183 -11.54 17.88 -2.12
CA PHE A 183 -11.66 16.46 -1.76
C PHE A 183 -13.06 16.12 -1.22
N ASP A 184 -13.66 16.97 -0.39
CA ASP A 184 -15.01 16.79 0.14
C ASP A 184 -16.07 16.80 -0.98
N ILE A 185 -15.95 17.74 -1.94
CA ILE A 185 -16.84 17.81 -3.12
C ILE A 185 -16.71 16.50 -3.96
N ALA A 186 -15.48 16.07 -4.24
CA ALA A 186 -15.25 14.82 -4.94
C ALA A 186 -15.83 13.62 -4.19
N SER A 187 -15.71 13.63 -2.85
CA SER A 187 -16.24 12.58 -1.97
C SER A 187 -17.77 12.55 -1.99
N LEU A 188 -18.42 13.71 -2.03
CA LEU A 188 -19.88 13.83 -2.14
C LEU A 188 -20.39 13.23 -3.47
N ILE A 189 -19.76 13.57 -4.57
CA ILE A 189 -20.14 13.02 -5.89
C ILE A 189 -19.89 11.51 -5.92
N THR A 190 -18.72 11.08 -5.41
CA THR A 190 -18.34 9.66 -5.31
C THR A 190 -19.33 8.88 -4.45
N PHE A 191 -19.84 9.46 -3.37
CA PHE A 191 -20.84 8.87 -2.49
C PHE A 191 -22.12 8.50 -3.24
N PHE A 192 -22.73 9.44 -3.94
CA PHE A 192 -23.96 9.17 -4.69
C PHE A 192 -23.74 8.13 -5.80
N LEU A 193 -22.63 8.26 -6.54
CA LEU A 193 -22.27 7.30 -7.58
C LEU A 193 -22.06 5.89 -7.01
N ALA A 194 -21.36 5.77 -5.88
CA ALA A 194 -21.09 4.49 -5.24
C ALA A 194 -22.36 3.82 -4.70
N LEU A 195 -23.25 4.58 -4.07
CA LEU A 195 -24.53 4.04 -3.57
C LEU A 195 -25.40 3.54 -4.72
N TYR A 196 -25.47 4.28 -5.84
CA TYR A 196 -26.13 3.81 -7.05
C TYR A 196 -25.52 2.50 -7.56
N LEU A 197 -24.19 2.44 -7.68
CA LEU A 197 -23.46 1.27 -8.15
C LEU A 197 -23.55 0.08 -7.20
N LYS A 198 -23.68 0.27 -5.90
CA LYS A 198 -23.92 -0.83 -4.94
C LYS A 198 -25.27 -1.53 -5.17
N SER A 199 -26.28 -0.79 -5.55
CA SER A 199 -27.61 -1.33 -5.82
C SER A 199 -27.71 -1.98 -7.21
N TRP A 200 -26.90 -1.56 -8.17
CA TRP A 200 -26.99 -1.95 -9.58
C TRP A 200 -26.84 -3.46 -9.85
N PRO A 201 -25.87 -4.21 -9.23
CA PRO A 201 -25.75 -5.64 -9.48
C PRO A 201 -26.95 -6.48 -9.00
N VAL A 202 -27.75 -5.93 -8.08
CA VAL A 202 -28.87 -6.61 -7.40
C VAL A 202 -30.23 -5.95 -7.68
N LYS A 203 -30.30 -5.05 -8.68
CA LYS A 203 -31.56 -4.32 -8.98
C LYS A 203 -32.72 -5.23 -9.36
N ASP A 204 -32.42 -6.33 -10.06
CA ASP A 204 -33.39 -7.28 -10.56
C ASP A 204 -33.60 -8.47 -9.57
N VAL A 205 -32.97 -8.43 -8.40
CA VAL A 205 -33.07 -9.45 -7.37
C VAL A 205 -34.21 -9.09 -6.42
N GLU A 206 -35.17 -10.01 -6.19
CA GLU A 206 -36.22 -9.84 -5.19
C GLU A 206 -35.61 -9.56 -3.80
N HIS A 207 -36.28 -8.65 -3.07
CA HIS A 207 -35.84 -8.31 -1.72
C HIS A 207 -36.32 -9.36 -0.72
N GLN A 208 -35.50 -10.36 -0.46
CA GLN A 208 -35.75 -11.33 0.61
C GLN A 208 -34.87 -11.06 1.81
N LYS A 209 -35.44 -11.15 3.02
CA LYS A 209 -34.65 -10.99 4.27
C LYS A 209 -33.76 -12.20 4.50
N SER A 210 -32.46 -12.00 4.64
CA SER A 210 -31.50 -13.05 5.02
C SER A 210 -31.61 -13.36 6.51
N SER A 211 -31.22 -14.57 6.89
CA SER A 211 -31.01 -14.95 8.31
C SER A 211 -29.78 -14.28 8.93
N LEU A 212 -28.92 -13.62 8.13
CA LEU A 212 -27.71 -12.93 8.59
C LEU A 212 -28.06 -11.84 9.61
N THR A 213 -27.51 -11.97 10.80
CA THR A 213 -27.70 -10.99 11.91
C THR A 213 -26.56 -10.00 11.97
N TYR A 214 -26.80 -8.81 12.51
CA TYR A 214 -25.74 -7.84 12.79
C TYR A 214 -24.67 -8.40 13.73
N LYS A 215 -25.06 -9.23 14.70
CA LYS A 215 -24.13 -9.90 15.62
C LYS A 215 -23.14 -10.81 14.89
N GLU A 216 -23.58 -11.54 13.89
CA GLU A 216 -22.71 -12.38 13.06
C GLU A 216 -21.74 -11.55 12.21
N ILE A 217 -22.18 -10.40 11.67
CA ILE A 217 -21.33 -9.48 10.94
C ILE A 217 -20.20 -8.95 11.85
N PHE A 218 -20.54 -8.50 13.07
CA PHE A 218 -19.53 -8.02 14.02
C PHE A 218 -18.64 -9.15 14.54
N LYS A 219 -19.18 -10.35 14.79
CA LYS A 219 -18.38 -11.53 15.18
C LYS A 219 -17.34 -11.90 14.10
N PHE A 220 -17.64 -11.68 12.84
CA PHE A 220 -16.71 -11.86 11.74
C PHE A 220 -15.69 -10.70 11.65
N ALA A 221 -16.15 -9.46 11.81
CA ALA A 221 -15.33 -8.27 11.56
C ALA A 221 -14.33 -7.95 12.70
N LEU A 222 -14.72 -8.10 13.98
CA LEU A 222 -13.87 -7.74 15.12
C LEU A 222 -12.53 -8.50 15.20
N PRO A 223 -12.45 -9.82 14.94
CA PRO A 223 -11.17 -10.51 14.89
C PRO A 223 -10.26 -10.00 13.75
N LEU A 224 -10.84 -9.59 12.62
CA LEU A 224 -10.09 -9.01 11.51
C LEU A 224 -9.52 -7.63 11.87
N LEU A 225 -10.31 -6.81 12.58
CA LEU A 225 -9.81 -5.56 13.14
C LEU A 225 -8.63 -5.80 14.07
N TYR A 226 -8.79 -6.68 15.08
CA TYR A 226 -7.72 -6.97 16.03
C TYR A 226 -6.43 -7.41 15.33
N ALA A 227 -6.55 -8.28 14.31
CA ALA A 227 -5.38 -8.72 13.54
C ALA A 227 -4.72 -7.58 12.74
N SER A 228 -5.49 -6.57 12.28
CA SER A 228 -4.97 -5.45 11.49
C SER A 228 -4.38 -4.32 12.35
N LEU A 229 -4.76 -4.19 13.62
CA LEU A 229 -4.32 -3.09 14.50
C LEU A 229 -2.80 -3.00 14.62
N TRP A 230 -2.12 -4.13 14.77
CA TRP A 230 -0.65 -4.16 14.86
C TRP A 230 0.01 -3.63 13.58
N GLY A 231 -0.55 -3.99 12.42
CA GLY A 231 -0.11 -3.46 11.13
C GLY A 231 -0.31 -1.94 11.03
N VAL A 232 -1.45 -1.43 11.51
CA VAL A 232 -1.72 0.01 11.56
C VAL A 232 -0.72 0.73 12.44
N ILE A 233 -0.43 0.22 13.65
CA ILE A 233 0.56 0.82 14.53
C ILE A 233 1.94 0.87 13.87
N ILE A 234 2.39 -0.24 13.27
CA ILE A 234 3.67 -0.31 12.56
C ILE A 234 3.75 0.72 11.43
N SER A 235 2.68 0.88 10.64
CA SER A 235 2.67 1.79 9.48
C SER A 235 2.49 3.26 9.84
N SER A 236 1.91 3.56 11.02
CA SER A 236 1.53 4.94 11.38
C SER A 236 2.42 5.55 12.45
N ALA A 237 3.10 4.75 13.29
CA ALA A 237 3.87 5.27 14.42
C ALA A 237 4.95 6.26 13.96
N THR A 238 5.77 5.88 12.99
CA THR A 238 6.86 6.71 12.47
C THR A 238 6.35 8.08 11.98
N GLN A 239 5.23 8.10 11.26
CA GLN A 239 4.61 9.34 10.78
C GLN A 239 4.14 10.23 11.95
N LEU A 240 3.55 9.61 13.00
CA LEU A 240 3.11 10.32 14.18
C LEU A 240 4.30 10.95 14.93
N PHE A 241 5.37 10.19 15.16
CA PHE A 241 6.56 10.67 15.84
C PHE A 241 7.25 11.80 15.07
N ILE A 242 7.42 11.66 13.76
CA ILE A 242 8.02 12.70 12.93
C ILE A 242 7.15 13.97 12.95
N SER A 243 5.84 13.85 12.77
CA SER A 243 4.96 15.01 12.84
C SER A 243 5.07 15.74 14.19
N ARG A 244 5.01 14.97 15.31
CA ARG A 244 5.00 15.54 16.64
C ARG A 244 6.31 16.23 17.03
N TYR A 245 7.45 15.64 16.70
CA TYR A 245 8.76 16.09 17.20
C TYR A 245 9.53 16.97 16.22
N PHE A 246 9.26 16.85 14.91
CA PHE A 246 10.01 17.55 13.87
C PHE A 246 9.16 18.51 13.02
N GLY A 247 7.84 18.57 13.27
CA GLY A 247 6.92 19.52 12.64
C GLY A 247 6.39 19.07 11.27
N ASN A 248 5.52 19.92 10.70
CA ASN A 248 4.77 19.62 9.47
C ASN A 248 5.63 19.67 8.20
N GLU A 249 6.66 20.52 8.13
CA GLU A 249 7.57 20.59 6.97
C GLU A 249 8.39 19.30 6.83
N THR A 250 9.01 18.85 7.94
CA THR A 250 9.74 17.57 7.96
C THR A 250 8.80 16.38 7.71
N PHE A 251 7.56 16.46 8.20
CA PHE A 251 6.54 15.47 7.90
C PHE A 251 6.21 15.43 6.41
N ALA A 252 6.17 16.57 5.71
CA ALA A 252 5.97 16.63 4.26
C ALA A 252 7.12 15.93 3.51
N GLU A 253 8.38 16.24 3.87
CA GLU A 253 9.57 15.60 3.29
C GLU A 253 9.57 14.08 3.51
N PHE A 254 9.31 13.67 4.75
CA PHE A 254 9.20 12.25 5.11
C PHE A 254 8.07 11.55 4.35
N SER A 255 6.88 12.13 4.30
CA SER A 255 5.72 11.54 3.62
C SER A 255 5.93 11.37 2.11
N ASN A 256 6.73 12.24 1.49
CA ASN A 256 7.09 12.10 0.09
C ASN A 256 8.18 11.05 -0.14
N GLY A 257 9.21 11.01 0.73
CA GLY A 257 10.34 10.12 0.57
C GLY A 257 10.08 8.70 1.09
N PHE A 258 9.41 8.55 2.23
CA PHE A 258 9.24 7.24 2.88
C PHE A 258 8.12 6.40 2.26
N MET A 259 8.17 6.25 0.94
CA MET A 259 7.17 5.53 0.15
C MET A 259 7.75 4.26 -0.47
N GLU A 260 6.95 3.21 -0.53
CA GLU A 260 7.29 2.00 -1.28
C GLU A 260 7.06 2.21 -2.78
N LEU A 261 7.92 1.63 -3.61
CA LEU A 261 7.67 1.58 -5.04
C LEU A 261 6.43 0.70 -5.31
N PRO A 262 5.40 1.23 -5.99
CA PRO A 262 4.12 0.52 -6.14
C PRO A 262 4.22 -0.80 -6.88
N LEU A 263 5.11 -0.87 -7.87
CA LEU A 263 5.35 -2.09 -8.62
C LEU A 263 5.84 -3.22 -7.70
N VAL A 264 6.59 -2.91 -6.63
CA VAL A 264 7.05 -3.90 -5.65
C VAL A 264 5.86 -4.57 -4.97
N GLY A 265 4.91 -3.81 -4.44
CA GLY A 265 3.71 -4.34 -3.81
C GLY A 265 2.84 -5.17 -4.76
N MET A 266 2.71 -4.75 -6.02
CA MET A 266 1.96 -5.47 -7.05
C MET A 266 2.63 -6.82 -7.40
N ILE A 267 3.95 -6.85 -7.55
CA ILE A 267 4.71 -8.07 -7.83
C ILE A 267 4.57 -9.05 -6.66
N LEU A 268 4.81 -8.58 -5.43
CA LEU A 268 4.71 -9.43 -4.24
C LEU A 268 3.30 -9.95 -3.98
N GLY A 269 2.29 -9.13 -4.22
CA GLY A 269 0.89 -9.52 -4.13
C GLY A 269 0.54 -10.63 -5.13
N SER A 270 0.99 -10.49 -6.37
CA SER A 270 0.78 -11.49 -7.43
C SER A 270 1.47 -12.82 -7.10
N ILE A 271 2.71 -12.77 -6.64
CA ILE A 271 3.48 -13.97 -6.23
C ILE A 271 2.80 -14.63 -5.03
N SER A 272 2.39 -13.86 -4.03
CA SER A 272 1.69 -14.38 -2.84
C SER A 272 0.37 -15.07 -3.18
N ALA A 273 -0.40 -14.52 -4.13
CA ALA A 273 -1.66 -15.11 -4.59
C ALA A 273 -1.46 -16.49 -5.28
N VAL A 274 -0.35 -16.65 -6.02
CA VAL A 274 0.01 -17.92 -6.66
C VAL A 274 0.56 -18.92 -5.65
N LEU A 275 1.37 -18.47 -4.70
CA LEU A 275 2.02 -19.36 -3.73
C LEU A 275 1.07 -19.92 -2.67
N LEU A 276 0.05 -19.17 -2.28
CA LEU A 276 -0.85 -19.57 -1.20
C LEU A 276 -1.55 -20.94 -1.48
N PRO A 277 -2.19 -21.16 -2.64
CA PRO A 277 -2.80 -22.47 -2.93
C PRO A 277 -1.75 -23.57 -3.08
N VAL A 278 -0.56 -23.26 -3.64
CA VAL A 278 0.53 -24.23 -3.79
C VAL A 278 1.00 -24.72 -2.42
N PHE A 279 1.31 -23.83 -1.50
CA PHE A 279 1.73 -24.22 -0.15
C PHE A 279 0.61 -24.87 0.67
N SER A 280 -0.64 -24.45 0.48
CA SER A 280 -1.79 -25.03 1.18
C SER A 280 -2.09 -26.46 0.75
N GLY A 281 -1.74 -26.83 -0.49
CA GLY A 281 -1.89 -28.18 -1.03
C GLY A 281 -0.72 -29.13 -0.72
N MET A 282 0.38 -28.64 -0.14
CA MET A 282 1.52 -29.46 0.24
C MET A 282 1.25 -30.27 1.50
N ASP A 283 1.86 -31.43 1.58
CA ASP A 283 1.69 -32.35 2.71
C ASP A 283 2.16 -31.70 4.01
N LYS A 284 1.29 -31.70 5.03
CA LYS A 284 1.56 -31.09 6.35
C LYS A 284 2.40 -32.02 7.24
N GLY A 285 3.26 -32.82 6.65
CA GLY A 285 4.19 -33.70 7.36
C GLY A 285 5.18 -32.95 8.27
N ASN A 286 6.10 -33.68 8.87
CA ASN A 286 7.12 -33.11 9.75
C ASN A 286 8.17 -32.29 8.98
N GLY A 287 7.90 -30.98 8.82
CA GLY A 287 8.85 -30.06 8.22
C GLY A 287 8.55 -29.66 6.77
N MET A 288 9.47 -28.93 6.16
CA MET A 288 9.38 -28.43 4.79
C MET A 288 10.02 -29.44 3.82
N SER A 289 9.23 -29.94 2.86
CA SER A 289 9.78 -30.85 1.86
C SER A 289 10.77 -30.16 0.92
N ASN A 290 11.68 -30.93 0.29
CA ASN A 290 12.61 -30.37 -0.71
C ASN A 290 11.87 -29.71 -1.88
N GLU A 291 10.71 -30.22 -2.29
CA GLU A 291 9.87 -29.62 -3.34
C GLU A 291 9.35 -28.26 -2.92
N THR A 292 8.89 -28.13 -1.67
CA THR A 292 8.45 -26.86 -1.09
C THR A 292 9.58 -25.83 -1.06
N LEU A 293 10.78 -26.25 -0.68
CA LEU A 293 11.97 -25.41 -0.65
C LEU A 293 12.38 -24.92 -2.05
N VAL A 294 12.29 -25.79 -3.06
CA VAL A 294 12.54 -25.43 -4.46
C VAL A 294 11.54 -24.37 -4.94
N VAL A 295 10.25 -24.54 -4.65
CA VAL A 295 9.21 -23.54 -5.00
C VAL A 295 9.46 -22.22 -4.27
N TRP A 296 9.79 -22.28 -2.99
CA TRP A 296 10.13 -21.11 -2.17
C TRP A 296 11.32 -20.34 -2.75
N ASN A 297 12.43 -20.99 -3.00
CA ASN A 297 13.64 -20.38 -3.57
C ASN A 297 13.39 -19.82 -4.98
N SER A 298 12.62 -20.54 -5.81
CA SER A 298 12.23 -20.07 -7.14
C SER A 298 11.42 -18.76 -7.05
N ALA A 299 10.46 -18.68 -6.13
CA ALA A 299 9.66 -17.48 -5.91
C ALA A 299 10.51 -16.29 -5.44
N LEU A 300 11.41 -16.53 -4.47
CA LEU A 300 12.35 -15.51 -3.98
C LEU A 300 13.24 -14.98 -5.11
N LEU A 301 13.83 -15.85 -5.90
CA LEU A 301 14.71 -15.44 -7.00
C LEU A 301 13.96 -14.69 -8.11
N LYS A 302 12.72 -15.09 -8.43
CA LYS A 302 11.87 -14.35 -9.38
C LYS A 302 11.52 -12.97 -8.85
N SER A 303 11.17 -12.88 -7.56
CA SER A 303 10.95 -11.57 -6.89
C SER A 303 12.21 -10.71 -6.95
N ALA A 304 13.37 -11.26 -6.57
CA ALA A 304 14.64 -10.54 -6.57
C ALA A 304 15.03 -10.04 -7.97
N LYS A 305 14.90 -10.87 -8.99
CA LYS A 305 15.20 -10.49 -10.39
C LYS A 305 14.38 -9.29 -10.87
N LEU A 306 13.13 -9.17 -10.42
CA LEU A 306 12.25 -8.07 -10.84
C LEU A 306 12.42 -6.84 -9.94
N ILE A 307 12.58 -7.03 -8.63
CA ILE A 307 12.49 -5.95 -7.65
C ILE A 307 13.85 -5.30 -7.37
N PHE A 308 14.94 -6.08 -7.26
CA PHE A 308 16.25 -5.53 -6.92
C PHE A 308 16.76 -4.47 -7.90
N PRO A 309 16.67 -4.65 -9.23
CA PRO A 309 17.10 -3.61 -10.16
C PRO A 309 16.34 -2.29 -9.96
N MET A 310 15.02 -2.38 -9.69
CA MET A 310 14.18 -1.21 -9.46
C MET A 310 14.56 -0.49 -8.17
N LEU A 311 14.76 -1.23 -7.06
CA LEU A 311 15.13 -0.66 -5.77
C LEU A 311 16.53 -0.02 -5.82
N ILE A 312 17.51 -0.71 -6.39
CA ILE A 312 18.88 -0.21 -6.47
C ILE A 312 18.96 1.03 -7.37
N PHE A 313 18.33 1.01 -8.55
CA PHE A 313 18.21 2.21 -9.39
C PHE A 313 17.59 3.37 -8.60
N SER A 314 16.51 3.12 -7.87
CA SER A 314 15.83 4.15 -7.06
C SER A 314 16.72 4.70 -5.93
N VAL A 315 17.63 3.91 -5.37
CA VAL A 315 18.58 4.35 -4.35
C VAL A 315 19.63 5.28 -4.97
N PHE A 316 20.24 4.90 -6.10
CA PHE A 316 21.25 5.73 -6.77
C PHE A 316 20.66 7.04 -7.30
N PHE A 317 19.45 7.03 -7.79
CA PHE A 317 18.78 8.18 -8.39
C PHE A 317 17.73 8.81 -7.46
N ALA A 318 17.85 8.63 -6.14
CA ALA A 318 16.85 9.08 -5.16
C ALA A 318 16.62 10.60 -5.22
N GLU A 319 17.65 11.41 -5.21
CA GLU A 319 17.53 12.87 -5.26
C GLU A 319 16.98 13.35 -6.61
N PRO A 320 17.51 12.94 -7.78
CA PRO A 320 16.89 13.23 -9.06
C PRO A 320 15.42 12.83 -9.15
N ILE A 321 15.03 11.66 -8.62
CA ILE A 321 13.64 11.20 -8.61
C ILE A 321 12.78 12.12 -7.73
N MET A 322 13.20 12.41 -6.50
CA MET A 322 12.43 13.23 -5.55
C MET A 322 12.29 14.67 -6.05
N THR A 323 13.36 15.29 -6.53
CA THR A 323 13.30 16.66 -7.06
C THR A 323 12.51 16.76 -8.36
N CYS A 324 12.59 15.74 -9.21
CA CYS A 324 11.77 15.63 -10.42
C CYS A 324 10.28 15.50 -10.07
N MET A 325 9.93 14.69 -9.06
CA MET A 325 8.55 14.48 -8.66
C MET A 325 7.97 15.69 -7.91
N TYR A 326 8.67 16.15 -6.88
CA TYR A 326 8.09 17.10 -5.91
C TYR A 326 8.67 18.51 -5.97
N GLY A 327 9.76 18.72 -6.71
CA GLY A 327 10.47 20.00 -6.80
C GLY A 327 11.72 20.03 -5.91
N ASP A 328 12.61 20.99 -6.18
CA ASP A 328 13.94 21.09 -5.54
C ASP A 328 13.86 21.31 -4.02
N ILE A 329 12.81 21.95 -3.54
CA ILE A 329 12.56 22.16 -2.11
C ILE A 329 12.43 20.84 -1.33
N TYR A 330 12.13 19.73 -2.02
CA TYR A 330 11.98 18.38 -1.42
C TYR A 330 13.21 17.48 -1.67
N ALA A 331 14.37 18.02 -1.97
CA ALA A 331 15.61 17.25 -2.13
C ALA A 331 15.90 16.36 -0.90
N GLN A 332 15.61 16.86 0.31
CA GLN A 332 15.77 16.09 1.56
C GLN A 332 14.88 14.84 1.65
N SER A 333 13.79 14.77 0.90
CA SER A 333 12.96 13.57 0.80
C SER A 333 13.73 12.36 0.27
N SER A 334 14.84 12.59 -0.47
CA SER A 334 15.67 11.53 -1.03
C SER A 334 16.29 10.63 0.03
N ILE A 335 16.66 11.16 1.19
CA ILE A 335 17.26 10.39 2.30
C ILE A 335 16.23 9.35 2.80
N TYR A 336 14.99 9.76 3.01
CA TYR A 336 13.92 8.85 3.44
C TYR A 336 13.59 7.81 2.37
N PHE A 337 13.67 8.21 1.09
CA PHE A 337 13.47 7.33 -0.04
C PHE A 337 14.56 6.25 -0.15
N VAL A 338 15.82 6.63 0.08
CA VAL A 338 16.95 5.69 0.16
C VAL A 338 16.73 4.69 1.30
N ILE A 339 16.42 5.16 2.51
CA ILE A 339 16.22 4.29 3.68
C ILE A 339 15.10 3.27 3.39
N LYS A 340 13.98 3.73 2.84
CA LYS A 340 12.83 2.87 2.54
C LYS A 340 13.12 1.84 1.46
N ASN A 341 13.81 2.24 0.38
CA ASN A 341 14.12 1.33 -0.73
C ASN A 341 15.25 0.35 -0.41
N LEU A 342 16.24 0.73 0.43
CA LEU A 342 17.25 -0.20 0.91
C LEU A 342 16.65 -1.31 1.77
N SER A 343 15.76 -0.96 2.70
CA SER A 343 15.06 -1.96 3.50
C SER A 343 14.12 -2.83 2.64
N GLY A 344 13.62 -2.29 1.54
CA GLY A 344 12.81 -2.98 0.55
C GLY A 344 13.46 -4.25 -0.02
N LEU A 345 14.79 -4.33 -0.04
CA LEU A 345 15.54 -5.54 -0.46
C LEU A 345 15.19 -6.78 0.40
N PHE A 346 14.77 -6.58 1.64
CA PHE A 346 14.38 -7.64 2.56
C PHE A 346 12.87 -7.94 2.54
N TYR A 347 12.06 -7.01 2.03
CA TYR A 347 10.59 -7.19 1.96
C TYR A 347 10.12 -8.10 0.83
N ILE A 348 11.03 -8.55 -0.05
CA ILE A 348 10.69 -9.44 -1.16
C ILE A 348 10.26 -10.84 -0.73
N ILE A 349 10.36 -11.17 0.56
CA ILE A 349 10.12 -12.53 1.09
C ILE A 349 8.61 -12.72 1.30
N PRO A 350 7.97 -13.70 0.64
CA PRO A 350 6.53 -13.92 0.74
C PRO A 350 6.17 -14.73 2.00
N PHE A 351 6.31 -14.13 3.18
CA PHE A 351 6.03 -14.78 4.47
C PHE A 351 4.60 -15.28 4.64
N TYR A 352 3.64 -14.43 4.23
CA TYR A 352 2.23 -14.67 4.52
C TYR A 352 1.71 -16.01 3.96
N PRO A 353 1.94 -16.36 2.68
CA PRO A 353 1.44 -17.62 2.13
C PRO A 353 1.93 -18.85 2.88
N ILE A 354 3.22 -18.90 3.22
CA ILE A 354 3.79 -20.09 3.87
C ILE A 354 3.37 -20.19 5.34
N ILE A 355 3.39 -19.06 6.08
CA ILE A 355 2.99 -19.05 7.50
C ILE A 355 1.53 -19.43 7.66
N LEU A 356 0.67 -19.01 6.73
CA LEU A 356 -0.73 -19.39 6.71
C LEU A 356 -0.90 -20.88 6.40
N ALA A 357 -0.16 -21.39 5.40
CA ALA A 357 -0.22 -22.79 5.00
C ALA A 357 0.22 -23.76 6.12
N ILE A 358 1.26 -23.40 6.89
CA ILE A 358 1.72 -24.20 8.03
C ILE A 358 0.91 -23.99 9.32
N GLY A 359 -0.14 -23.15 9.28
CA GLY A 359 -1.04 -22.91 10.41
C GLY A 359 -0.44 -22.08 11.56
N LYS A 360 0.68 -21.37 11.35
CA LYS A 360 1.36 -20.57 12.38
C LYS A 360 0.89 -19.09 12.41
N THR A 361 -0.40 -18.88 12.22
CA THR A 361 -1.01 -17.52 12.19
C THR A 361 -0.83 -16.75 13.49
N ASN A 362 -0.85 -17.42 14.63
CA ASN A 362 -0.56 -16.79 15.93
C ASN A 362 0.89 -16.28 16.01
N SER A 363 1.85 -17.03 15.49
CA SER A 363 3.25 -16.59 15.44
C SER A 363 3.42 -15.38 14.52
N TYR A 364 2.66 -15.30 13.43
CA TYR A 364 2.60 -14.13 12.55
C TYR A 364 2.08 -12.90 13.32
N ALA A 365 0.94 -13.04 14.01
CA ALA A 365 0.36 -11.96 14.80
C ALA A 365 1.30 -11.50 15.93
N ASN A 366 1.95 -12.43 16.64
CA ASN A 366 2.90 -12.13 17.71
C ASN A 366 4.13 -11.37 17.18
N ALA A 367 4.68 -11.75 16.02
CA ALA A 367 5.81 -11.03 15.40
C ALA A 367 5.42 -9.58 15.07
N HIS A 368 4.20 -9.33 14.57
CA HIS A 368 3.70 -7.98 14.31
C HIS A 368 3.46 -7.21 15.60
N MET A 369 2.92 -7.84 16.64
CA MET A 369 2.74 -7.24 17.96
C MET A 369 4.07 -6.80 18.56
N ILE A 370 5.07 -7.69 18.56
CA ILE A 370 6.42 -7.39 19.07
C ILE A 370 7.02 -6.21 18.29
N ALA A 371 6.93 -6.23 16.96
CA ALA A 371 7.43 -5.14 16.14
C ALA A 371 6.72 -3.81 16.43
N ALA A 372 5.41 -3.81 16.62
CA ALA A 372 4.64 -2.62 16.96
C ALA A 372 5.10 -1.99 18.28
N PHE A 373 5.30 -2.79 19.32
CA PHE A 373 5.84 -2.29 20.59
C PHE A 373 7.27 -1.79 20.46
N MET A 374 8.11 -2.53 19.74
CA MET A 374 9.51 -2.13 19.50
C MET A 374 9.60 -0.79 18.77
N ILE A 375 8.80 -0.58 17.71
CA ILE A 375 8.78 0.67 16.95
C ILE A 375 8.39 1.82 17.87
N VAL A 376 7.28 1.71 18.60
CA VAL A 376 6.79 2.80 19.47
C VAL A 376 7.81 3.16 20.54
N ILE A 377 8.42 2.17 21.21
CA ILE A 377 9.38 2.42 22.26
C ILE A 377 10.69 2.98 21.70
N ALA A 378 11.22 2.37 20.64
CA ALA A 378 12.50 2.77 20.06
C ALA A 378 12.42 4.17 19.43
N GLU A 379 11.35 4.46 18.70
CA GLU A 379 11.17 5.79 18.09
C GLU A 379 10.96 6.88 19.15
N TYR A 380 10.22 6.58 20.23
CA TYR A 380 10.11 7.51 21.36
C TYR A 380 11.47 7.84 21.98
N VAL A 381 12.31 6.83 22.21
CA VAL A 381 13.67 7.04 22.73
C VAL A 381 14.51 7.87 21.74
N VAL A 382 14.46 7.51 20.46
CA VAL A 382 15.25 8.21 19.41
C VAL A 382 14.81 9.67 19.30
N CYS A 383 13.51 9.96 19.34
CA CYS A 383 13.01 11.34 19.32
C CYS A 383 13.42 12.17 20.54
N LYS A 384 13.79 11.54 21.65
CA LYS A 384 14.27 12.23 22.86
C LYS A 384 15.79 12.37 22.90
N THR A 385 16.53 11.56 22.15
CA THR A 385 17.98 11.52 22.19
C THR A 385 18.63 12.17 20.98
N PHE A 386 17.96 12.19 19.83
CA PHE A 386 18.52 12.69 18.57
C PHE A 386 17.61 13.77 17.97
N ASP A 387 18.21 14.83 17.47
CA ASP A 387 17.53 15.95 16.83
C ASP A 387 17.50 15.79 15.30
N SER A 388 17.08 14.61 14.83
CA SER A 388 16.94 14.35 13.40
C SER A 388 15.92 13.25 13.11
N ALA A 389 14.94 13.57 12.25
CA ALA A 389 13.92 12.66 11.79
C ALA A 389 14.47 11.46 10.98
N VAL A 390 15.67 11.59 10.43
CA VAL A 390 16.35 10.51 9.69
C VAL A 390 16.60 9.31 10.60
N TYR A 391 17.01 9.53 11.86
CA TYR A 391 17.21 8.44 12.81
C TYR A 391 15.91 7.72 13.18
N VAL A 392 14.80 8.45 13.21
CA VAL A 392 13.47 7.84 13.43
C VAL A 392 13.13 6.91 12.26
N ALA A 393 13.34 7.36 11.02
CA ALA A 393 13.12 6.54 9.82
C ALA A 393 14.01 5.28 9.80
N ILE A 394 15.31 5.41 10.14
CA ILE A 394 16.22 4.28 10.24
C ILE A 394 15.76 3.30 11.32
N THR A 395 15.38 3.80 12.50
CA THR A 395 14.90 2.97 13.62
C THR A 395 13.64 2.18 13.25
N SER A 396 12.71 2.82 12.54
CA SER A 396 11.51 2.16 12.01
C SER A 396 11.89 0.94 11.16
N GLU A 397 12.79 1.14 10.19
CA GLU A 397 13.19 0.07 9.28
C GLU A 397 14.03 -1.02 9.98
N LEU A 398 14.87 -0.67 10.95
CA LEU A 398 15.58 -1.64 11.78
C LEU A 398 14.60 -2.53 12.58
N CYS A 399 13.59 -1.93 13.21
CA CYS A 399 12.55 -2.71 13.90
C CYS A 399 11.76 -3.61 12.93
N ASN A 400 11.50 -3.14 11.71
CA ASN A 400 10.88 -3.95 10.68
C ASN A 400 11.78 -5.12 10.23
N LEU A 401 13.11 -4.94 10.14
CA LEU A 401 14.05 -6.02 9.86
C LEU A 401 14.04 -7.08 10.98
N VAL A 402 13.90 -6.67 12.24
CA VAL A 402 13.71 -7.61 13.37
C VAL A 402 12.42 -8.42 13.18
N LYS A 403 11.31 -7.78 12.77
CA LYS A 403 10.06 -8.49 12.43
C LYS A 403 10.29 -9.54 11.34
N ILE A 404 10.98 -9.18 10.26
CA ILE A 404 11.34 -10.10 9.18
C ILE A 404 12.14 -11.28 9.70
N TRP A 405 13.13 -11.01 10.54
CA TRP A 405 13.94 -12.06 11.17
C TRP A 405 13.10 -13.00 12.05
N LEU A 406 12.17 -12.47 12.85
CA LEU A 406 11.25 -13.28 13.65
C LEU A 406 10.39 -14.19 12.77
N LEU A 407 9.86 -13.67 11.66
CA LEU A 407 9.05 -14.46 10.72
C LEU A 407 9.89 -15.54 10.02
N LEU A 408 11.12 -15.22 9.60
CA LEU A 408 12.05 -16.21 9.05
C LEU A 408 12.39 -17.31 10.08
N ARG A 409 12.58 -16.95 11.34
CA ARG A 409 12.82 -17.92 12.43
C ARG A 409 11.63 -18.88 12.61
N VAL A 410 10.40 -18.40 12.48
CA VAL A 410 9.20 -19.26 12.54
C VAL A 410 9.22 -20.29 11.41
N ILE A 411 9.57 -19.87 10.19
CA ILE A 411 9.67 -20.75 9.01
C ILE A 411 10.84 -21.73 9.17
N ALA A 412 12.01 -21.23 9.59
CA ALA A 412 13.21 -22.04 9.80
C ALA A 412 13.01 -23.15 10.83
N ASN A 413 12.36 -22.82 11.96
CA ASN A 413 12.02 -23.80 12.98
C ASN A 413 11.05 -24.88 12.48
N TYR A 414 10.06 -24.49 11.65
CA TYR A 414 9.16 -25.45 11.02
C TYR A 414 9.88 -26.34 9.99
N ALA A 415 10.77 -25.76 9.22
CA ALA A 415 11.55 -26.45 8.20
C ALA A 415 12.69 -27.32 8.78
N HIS A 416 13.01 -27.19 10.07
CA HIS A 416 14.19 -27.79 10.72
C HIS A 416 15.52 -27.40 10.03
N MET A 417 15.62 -26.15 9.57
CA MET A 417 16.75 -25.62 8.80
C MET A 417 17.26 -24.31 9.43
N LYS A 418 18.49 -23.91 9.06
CA LYS A 418 19.00 -22.58 9.40
C LYS A 418 18.38 -21.51 8.49
N ILE A 419 18.25 -20.28 8.98
CA ILE A 419 17.71 -19.15 8.19
C ILE A 419 18.56 -18.94 6.91
N THR A 420 19.87 -19.15 6.99
CA THR A 420 20.79 -19.05 5.84
C THR A 420 20.56 -20.10 4.75
N GLU A 421 19.93 -21.20 5.09
CA GLU A 421 19.60 -22.30 4.14
C GLU A 421 18.25 -22.05 3.47
N LEU A 422 17.36 -21.27 4.13
CA LEU A 422 16.07 -20.84 3.57
C LEU A 422 16.21 -19.77 2.48
N LEU A 423 17.26 -19.00 2.52
CA LEU A 423 17.49 -17.92 1.58
C LEU A 423 18.62 -18.33 0.61
N PRO A 424 18.49 -18.04 -0.70
CA PRO A 424 19.57 -18.22 -1.68
C PRO A 424 20.50 -17.00 -1.69
N PRO A 425 21.46 -16.86 -0.73
CA PRO A 425 22.20 -15.59 -0.56
C PRO A 425 23.09 -15.28 -1.77
N LYS A 426 23.78 -16.29 -2.33
CA LYS A 426 24.69 -16.08 -3.47
C LYS A 426 23.99 -15.48 -4.70
N PRO A 427 22.90 -16.05 -5.25
CA PRO A 427 22.20 -15.44 -6.38
C PRO A 427 21.62 -14.06 -6.05
N MET A 428 21.12 -13.84 -4.84
CA MET A 428 20.58 -12.54 -4.42
C MET A 428 21.67 -11.48 -4.37
N THR A 429 22.83 -11.81 -3.78
CA THR A 429 23.98 -10.87 -3.74
C THR A 429 24.49 -10.54 -5.14
N ILE A 430 24.57 -11.53 -6.05
CA ILE A 430 24.92 -11.29 -7.45
C ILE A 430 23.98 -10.31 -8.12
N LEU A 431 22.65 -10.47 -7.92
CA LEU A 431 21.67 -9.54 -8.48
C LEU A 431 21.79 -8.12 -7.93
N ILE A 432 22.07 -7.97 -6.63
CA ILE A 432 22.34 -6.66 -6.02
C ILE A 432 23.59 -6.04 -6.64
N MET A 433 24.69 -6.79 -6.76
CA MET A 433 25.94 -6.31 -7.35
C MET A 433 25.78 -5.91 -8.82
N ILE A 434 25.10 -6.73 -9.63
CA ILE A 434 24.79 -6.40 -11.04
C ILE A 434 23.99 -5.11 -11.11
N SER A 435 22.95 -4.97 -10.27
CA SER A 435 22.11 -3.79 -10.26
C SER A 435 22.89 -2.53 -9.83
N ALA A 436 23.75 -2.64 -8.84
CA ALA A 436 24.59 -1.54 -8.37
C ALA A 436 25.62 -1.14 -9.44
N LEU A 437 26.32 -2.12 -10.05
CA LEU A 437 27.29 -1.86 -11.12
C LEU A 437 26.62 -1.24 -12.36
N ALA A 438 25.42 -1.68 -12.72
CA ALA A 438 24.65 -1.10 -13.83
C ALA A 438 24.18 0.34 -13.55
N SER A 439 24.01 0.70 -12.26
CA SER A 439 23.61 2.07 -11.86
C SER A 439 24.78 3.06 -11.86
N LEU A 440 26.02 2.60 -11.74
CA LEU A 440 27.19 3.49 -11.61
C LEU A 440 27.45 4.35 -12.84
N PRO A 441 27.52 3.80 -14.10
CA PRO A 441 27.84 4.64 -15.27
C PRO A 441 26.80 5.75 -15.49
N PRO A 442 25.47 5.50 -15.52
CA PRO A 442 24.51 6.57 -15.68
C PRO A 442 24.48 7.54 -14.47
N PHE A 443 24.82 7.08 -13.25
CA PHE A 443 24.93 7.96 -12.09
C PHE A 443 26.10 8.95 -12.25
N LEU A 444 27.27 8.51 -12.71
CA LEU A 444 28.42 9.37 -12.96
C LEU A 444 28.18 10.34 -14.13
N LEU A 445 27.25 10.03 -15.03
CA LEU A 445 26.88 10.92 -16.14
C LEU A 445 25.90 12.03 -15.73
N LEU A 446 25.30 11.96 -14.55
CA LEU A 446 24.28 12.94 -14.11
C LEU A 446 24.77 14.39 -14.20
N ASP A 447 25.98 14.66 -13.71
CA ASP A 447 26.55 16.01 -13.64
C ASP A 447 26.91 16.58 -15.02
N PHE A 448 27.05 15.73 -16.04
CA PHE A 448 27.37 16.12 -17.41
C PHE A 448 26.16 16.39 -18.28
N LEU A 449 24.95 15.95 -17.84
CA LEU A 449 23.71 16.07 -18.60
C LEU A 449 22.98 17.38 -18.25
N ASN A 450 23.31 18.46 -18.98
CA ASN A 450 22.63 19.75 -18.86
C ASN A 450 21.27 19.75 -19.60
N MET A 451 20.34 18.94 -19.16
CA MET A 451 19.00 18.79 -19.75
C MET A 451 17.91 18.90 -18.68
N ASN A 452 16.64 18.91 -19.13
CA ASN A 452 15.50 18.85 -18.23
C ASN A 452 15.58 17.58 -17.36
N LYS A 453 15.34 17.70 -16.04
CA LYS A 453 15.45 16.61 -15.05
C LYS A 453 14.68 15.34 -15.44
N PHE A 454 13.50 15.49 -16.05
CA PHE A 454 12.72 14.35 -16.55
C PHE A 454 13.46 13.62 -17.67
N ILE A 455 14.03 14.36 -18.63
CA ILE A 455 14.79 13.77 -19.75
C ILE A 455 16.03 13.06 -19.21
N VAL A 456 16.75 13.69 -18.30
CA VAL A 456 17.94 13.09 -17.66
C VAL A 456 17.58 11.76 -17.01
N LEU A 457 16.51 11.69 -16.23
CA LEU A 457 16.08 10.44 -15.59
C LEU A 457 15.71 9.35 -16.62
N PHE A 458 15.01 9.70 -17.70
CA PHE A 458 14.69 8.73 -18.76
C PHE A 458 15.93 8.23 -19.49
N VAL A 459 16.90 9.11 -19.76
CA VAL A 459 18.18 8.75 -20.38
C VAL A 459 18.97 7.84 -19.45
N CYS A 460 19.11 8.20 -18.18
CA CYS A 460 19.78 7.37 -17.17
C CYS A 460 19.12 6.00 -16.98
N LEU A 461 17.79 5.96 -17.00
CA LEU A 461 17.04 4.69 -16.94
C LEU A 461 17.32 3.82 -18.19
N GLY A 462 17.40 4.43 -19.38
CA GLY A 462 17.75 3.75 -20.62
C GLY A 462 19.15 3.14 -20.55
N PHE A 463 20.17 3.90 -20.13
CA PHE A 463 21.53 3.41 -19.94
C PHE A 463 21.57 2.29 -18.88
N PHE A 464 20.94 2.50 -17.72
CA PHE A 464 20.83 1.47 -16.69
C PHE A 464 20.27 0.15 -17.23
N LEU A 465 19.19 0.20 -18.02
CA LEU A 465 18.57 -1.02 -18.56
C LEU A 465 19.50 -1.76 -19.53
N VAL A 466 20.25 -1.02 -20.36
CA VAL A 466 21.24 -1.59 -21.27
C VAL A 466 22.38 -2.23 -20.49
N ASP A 467 22.98 -1.50 -19.56
CA ASP A 467 24.09 -2.00 -18.73
C ASP A 467 23.66 -3.21 -17.89
N TYR A 468 22.47 -3.15 -17.31
CA TYR A 468 21.89 -4.25 -16.55
C TYR A 468 21.71 -5.51 -17.40
N TYR A 469 21.19 -5.35 -18.62
CA TYR A 469 21.04 -6.46 -19.56
C TYR A 469 22.38 -7.08 -19.95
N VAL A 470 23.37 -6.27 -20.27
CA VAL A 470 24.74 -6.70 -20.61
C VAL A 470 25.38 -7.46 -19.45
N LEU A 471 25.31 -6.91 -18.22
CA LEU A 471 25.88 -7.56 -17.03
C LEU A 471 25.16 -8.87 -16.70
N CYS A 472 23.83 -8.92 -16.85
CA CYS A 472 23.07 -10.17 -16.70
C CYS A 472 23.51 -11.24 -17.71
N TRP A 473 23.79 -10.83 -18.96
CA TRP A 473 24.28 -11.74 -19.99
C TRP A 473 25.68 -12.29 -19.64
N ILE A 474 26.60 -11.42 -19.22
CA ILE A 474 27.96 -11.80 -18.78
C ILE A 474 27.89 -12.75 -17.57
N CYS A 475 27.09 -12.44 -16.57
CA CYS A 475 26.93 -13.23 -15.36
C CYS A 475 26.01 -14.45 -15.53
N LYS A 476 25.54 -14.74 -16.76
CA LYS A 476 24.64 -15.85 -17.10
C LYS A 476 23.33 -15.86 -16.29
N VAL A 477 22.84 -14.69 -15.87
CA VAL A 477 21.54 -14.53 -15.22
C VAL A 477 20.46 -14.57 -16.30
N THR A 478 19.61 -15.61 -16.29
CA THR A 478 18.54 -15.78 -17.28
C THR A 478 17.20 -15.33 -16.74
N TYR A 479 16.36 -14.75 -17.60
CA TYR A 479 14.97 -14.36 -17.35
C TYR A 479 13.94 -15.29 -18.01
N ARG A 480 14.41 -16.37 -18.67
CA ARG A 480 13.54 -17.34 -19.38
C ARG A 480 12.54 -18.02 -18.45
N ASP A 481 12.90 -18.21 -17.18
CA ASP A 481 12.06 -18.77 -16.13
C ASP A 481 10.87 -17.85 -15.74
N ILE A 482 10.99 -16.55 -15.99
CA ILE A 482 9.91 -15.58 -15.81
C ILE A 482 9.06 -15.50 -17.08
N ALA A 483 9.69 -15.38 -18.26
CA ALA A 483 9.01 -15.26 -19.55
C ALA A 483 8.27 -16.55 -19.95
N GLY A 484 8.82 -17.74 -19.62
CA GLY A 484 8.22 -19.03 -19.98
C GLY A 484 6.86 -19.29 -19.31
N GLY A 485 6.57 -18.65 -18.18
CA GLY A 485 5.26 -18.68 -17.54
C GLY A 485 4.16 -17.93 -18.32
N PHE A 486 4.54 -16.91 -19.10
CA PHE A 486 3.62 -16.14 -19.95
C PHE A 486 3.39 -16.79 -21.32
N LEU A 487 4.34 -17.59 -21.81
CA LEU A 487 4.29 -18.20 -23.14
C LEU A 487 3.63 -19.59 -23.17
N LYS A 488 3.50 -20.28 -22.01
CA LYS A 488 2.85 -21.61 -21.93
C LYS A 488 1.33 -21.55 -21.79
N ASN A 489 0.70 -20.40 -21.72
CA ASN A 489 -0.76 -20.20 -21.65
C ASN A 489 -1.35 -19.66 -22.97
N LYS A 490 -0.77 -20.02 -24.11
CA LYS A 490 -1.40 -19.85 -25.41
C LYS A 490 -1.81 -21.19 -26.00
#